data_5c44bf909a3acc4d59cba8e18bcc89d8
#
_entry.id   5c44bf909a3acc4d59cba8e18bcc89d8
#
_cell.length_a   1.000
_cell.length_b   1.000
_cell.length_c   1.000
_cell.angle_alpha   90.00
_cell.angle_beta   90.00
_cell.angle_gamma   90.00
#
_symmetry.space_group_name_H-M   'P 1'
#
loop_
_entity.id
_entity.type
_entity.pdbx_description
1 polymer ?
#
loop_
_entity_poly.entity_id
_entity_poly.type
_entity_poly.pdbx_seq_one_letter_code
_entity_poly.pdbx_strand_id
1 'polypeptide(L)' 'MVQKSQMNSLKSYRESIFISKAELARKAGLSVGTIDRIEKGKRCRLETKKKIILALDLEPYEIGKIFENDV' A
#
# COMPACT_ATOMS: atom_id res chain seq x y z
N MET A 1 17.48 7.78 -12.77
CA MET A 1 17.19 7.81 -12.30
C MET A 1 16.56 7.30 -11.52
N VAL A 2 16.40 7.07 -11.02
CA VAL A 2 15.84 6.51 -10.40
C VAL A 2 15.20 6.94 -9.43
N GLN A 3 14.48 6.86 -9.00
CA GLN A 3 13.79 7.26 -8.19
C GLN A 3 13.80 6.57 -7.11
N LYS A 4 14.08 6.61 -6.36
CA LYS A 4 14.09 6.02 -5.41
C LYS A 4 13.29 6.42 -4.42
N SER A 5 12.62 7.10 -4.43
CA SER A 5 11.73 7.54 -3.46
C SER A 5 10.67 6.54 -3.18
N GLN A 6 10.52 5.57 -4.04
CA GLN A 6 9.51 4.63 -3.85
C GLN A 6 9.94 3.62 -2.86
N MET A 7 9.36 3.62 -1.69
CA MET A 7 9.69 2.69 -0.62
C MET A 7 8.81 1.45 -0.61
N ASN A 8 7.86 1.38 -1.52
CA ASN A 8 6.96 0.25 -1.55
C ASN A 8 6.38 0.05 -2.94
N SER A 9 5.69 -1.06 -3.14
CA SER A 9 5.11 -1.41 -4.42
C SER A 9 3.59 -1.27 -4.42
N LEU A 10 3.06 -0.49 -3.51
CA LEU A 10 1.62 -0.38 -3.38
C LEU A 10 0.93 0.09 -4.64
N LYS A 11 1.44 1.17 -5.22
CA LYS A 11 0.81 1.71 -6.41
C LYS A 11 0.84 0.72 -7.56
N SER A 12 1.97 0.10 -7.79
CA SER A 12 2.11 -0.88 -8.86
C SER A 12 1.15 -2.03 -8.69
N TYR A 13 1.09 -2.56 -7.46
CA TYR A 13 0.23 -3.69 -7.22
C TYR A 13 -1.24 -3.31 -7.37
N ARG A 14 -1.61 -2.16 -6.81
CA ARG A 14 -2.98 -1.68 -6.91
C ARG A 14 -3.42 -1.54 -8.36
N GLU A 15 -2.55 -0.95 -9.18
CA GLU A 15 -2.86 -0.74 -10.58
C GLU A 15 -2.94 -2.06 -11.33
N SER A 16 -2.13 -3.02 -10.94
CA SER A 16 -2.14 -4.31 -11.62
C SER A 16 -3.44 -5.07 -11.44
N ILE A 17 -4.17 -4.78 -10.38
CA ILE A 17 -5.46 -5.43 -10.15
C ILE A 17 -6.63 -4.48 -10.42
N PHE A 18 -6.32 -3.36 -11.06
CA PHE A 18 -7.35 -2.44 -11.54
C PHE A 18 -8.28 -1.84 -10.48
N ILE A 19 -7.74 -1.47 -9.33
CA ILE A 19 -8.58 -0.76 -8.36
C ILE A 19 -8.04 0.64 -8.14
N SER A 20 -8.95 1.56 -7.88
CA SER A 20 -8.59 2.95 -7.66
C SER A 20 -8.10 3.17 -6.23
N LYS A 21 -7.48 4.33 -6.00
CA LYS A 21 -7.10 4.69 -4.63
C LYS A 21 -8.31 4.76 -3.73
N ALA A 22 -9.41 5.30 -4.25
CA ALA A 22 -10.63 5.43 -3.45
C ALA A 22 -11.17 4.06 -3.07
N GLU A 23 -11.15 3.14 -4.00
CA GLU A 23 -11.64 1.81 -3.71
C GLU A 23 -10.76 1.10 -2.68
N LEU A 24 -9.47 1.22 -2.84
CA LEU A 24 -8.56 0.61 -1.87
C LEU A 24 -8.74 1.23 -0.49
N ALA A 25 -8.88 2.56 -0.44
CA ALA A 25 -9.07 3.23 0.83
C ALA A 25 -10.33 2.74 1.52
N ARG A 26 -11.41 2.62 0.76
CA ARG A 26 -12.67 2.15 1.33
C ARG A 26 -12.55 0.73 1.87
N LYS A 27 -11.89 -0.14 1.11
CA LYS A 27 -11.72 -1.52 1.56
C LYS A 27 -10.84 -1.62 2.79
N ALA A 28 -9.85 -0.74 2.88
CA ALA A 28 -8.91 -0.78 4.00
C ALA A 28 -9.41 0.02 5.21
N GLY A 29 -10.50 0.76 5.05
CA GLY A 29 -10.98 1.60 6.13
C GLY A 29 -10.10 2.81 6.36
N LEU A 30 -9.50 3.34 5.29
CA LEU A 30 -8.58 4.47 5.37
C LEU A 30 -9.06 5.57 4.44
N SER A 31 -8.45 6.75 4.57
CA SER A 31 -8.78 7.84 3.66
C SER A 31 -7.95 7.73 2.40
N VAL A 32 -8.44 8.33 1.32
CA VAL A 32 -7.70 8.37 0.06
C VAL A 32 -6.37 9.08 0.25
N GLY A 33 -6.38 10.14 1.07
CA GLY A 33 -5.14 10.87 1.33
C GLY A 33 -4.09 9.99 1.99
N THR A 34 -4.52 9.09 2.85
CA THR A 34 -3.59 8.16 3.48
C THR A 34 -2.97 7.24 2.45
N ILE A 35 -3.79 6.71 1.55
CA ILE A 35 -3.27 5.85 0.49
C ILE A 35 -2.28 6.62 -0.38
N ASP A 36 -2.65 7.84 -0.74
CA ASP A 36 -1.79 8.65 -1.58
C ASP A 36 -0.42 8.89 -0.94
N ARG A 37 -0.43 9.23 0.35
CA ARG A 37 0.83 9.48 1.05
C ARG A 37 1.69 8.22 1.10
N ILE A 38 1.07 7.09 1.35
CA ILE A 38 1.82 5.83 1.44
C ILE A 38 2.43 5.48 0.09
N GLU A 39 1.69 5.69 -0.99
CA GLU A 39 2.20 5.40 -2.33
C GLU A 39 3.38 6.30 -2.69
N LYS A 40 3.46 7.44 -2.04
CA LYS A 40 4.57 8.36 -2.28
C LYS A 40 5.77 8.08 -1.38
N GLY A 41 5.69 7.00 -0.61
CA GLY A 41 6.82 6.58 0.19
C GLY A 41 6.79 7.05 1.64
N LYS A 42 5.69 7.65 2.07
CA LYS A 42 5.59 8.07 3.46
C LYS A 42 5.42 6.86 4.36
N ARG A 43 5.95 6.96 5.56
CA ARG A 43 5.85 5.88 6.51
C ARG A 43 4.43 5.71 7.02
N CYS A 44 4.11 4.49 7.42
CA CYS A 44 2.85 4.23 8.08
C CYS A 44 3.07 3.13 9.11
N ARG A 45 2.12 3.02 10.00
CA ARG A 45 2.20 2.03 11.08
C ARG A 45 1.96 0.64 10.55
N LEU A 46 2.45 -0.33 11.28
CA LEU A 46 2.24 -1.72 10.92
C LEU A 46 0.76 -2.05 10.80
N GLU A 47 -0.04 -1.51 11.70
CA GLU A 47 -1.48 -1.72 11.68
C GLU A 47 -2.09 -1.25 10.37
N THR A 48 -1.64 -0.09 9.89
CA THR A 48 -2.12 0.45 8.62
C THR A 48 -1.69 -0.45 7.47
N LYS A 49 -0.46 -0.93 7.52
CA LYS A 49 0.03 -1.84 6.47
C LYS A 49 -0.81 -3.10 6.42
N LYS A 50 -1.16 -3.65 7.57
CA LYS A 50 -1.99 -4.84 7.60
C LYS A 50 -3.35 -4.61 6.99
N LYS A 51 -3.95 -3.45 7.27
CA LYS A 51 -5.25 -3.13 6.68
C LYS A 51 -5.17 -3.09 5.17
N ILE A 52 -4.08 -2.54 4.65
CA ILE A 52 -3.91 -2.45 3.21
C ILE A 52 -3.68 -3.84 2.61
N ILE A 53 -2.85 -4.64 3.26
CA ILE A 53 -2.58 -5.99 2.77
C ILE A 53 -3.87 -6.80 2.68
N LEU A 54 -4.68 -6.75 3.71
CA LEU A 54 -5.92 -7.49 3.71
C LEU A 54 -6.89 -6.95 2.67
N ALA A 55 -6.90 -5.64 2.47
CA ALA A 55 -7.78 -5.03 1.48
C ALA A 55 -7.40 -5.45 0.06
N LEU A 56 -6.14 -5.83 -0.13
CA LEU A 56 -5.66 -6.30 -1.43
C LEU A 56 -5.81 -7.80 -1.58
N ASP A 57 -6.47 -8.45 -0.62
CA ASP A 57 -6.68 -9.89 -0.62
C ASP A 57 -5.39 -10.68 -0.51
N LEU A 58 -4.41 -10.08 0.14
CA LEU A 58 -3.15 -10.76 0.41
C LEU A 58 -3.15 -11.28 1.84
N GLU A 59 -2.33 -12.28 2.08
CA GLU A 59 -2.18 -12.78 3.44
C GLU A 59 -1.22 -11.90 4.20
N PRO A 60 -1.35 -11.82 5.53
CA PRO A 60 -0.45 -10.98 6.32
C PRO A 60 1.03 -11.27 6.10
N TYR A 61 1.39 -12.53 5.87
CA TYR A 61 2.80 -12.87 5.67
C TYR A 61 3.32 -12.35 4.33
N GLU A 62 2.42 -11.87 3.46
CA GLU A 62 2.84 -11.34 2.17
C GLU A 62 3.13 -9.85 2.23
N ILE A 63 3.16 -9.30 3.43
CA ILE A 63 3.40 -7.87 3.60
C ILE A 63 4.68 -7.41 2.93
N GLY A 64 5.68 -8.28 2.84
CA GLY A 64 6.94 -7.92 2.20
C GLY A 64 6.82 -7.70 0.70
N LYS A 65 5.75 -8.20 0.08
CA LYS A 65 5.55 -7.97 -1.34
C LYS A 65 5.24 -6.52 -1.64
N ILE A 66 4.63 -5.84 -0.69
CA ILE A 66 4.23 -4.44 -0.87
C ILE A 66 5.16 -3.51 -0.13
N PHE A 67 5.52 -3.83 1.10
CA PHE A 67 6.31 -2.98 1.97
C PHE A 67 7.67 -3.59 2.27
N GLU A 68 8.35 -4.00 1.25
CA GLU A 68 9.60 -4.73 1.43
C GLU A 68 10.67 -3.98 2.19
N ASN A 69 10.66 -2.67 2.16
CA ASN A 69 11.67 -1.89 2.84
C ASN A 69 11.33 -1.51 4.25
N ASP A 70 10.22 -1.98 4.73
CA ASP A 70 9.74 -1.59 6.05
C ASP A 70 9.76 -2.71 7.05
N VAL A 71 10.48 -3.72 6.76
CA VAL A 71 10.46 -4.85 7.68
C VAL A 71 11.32 -4.63 8.87
#